data_1aa3422e75aea30807e801e41950649e
#
_entry.id   1aa3422e75aea30807e801e41950649e
#
_cell.length_a   1.000
_cell.length_b   1.000
_cell.length_c   1.000
_cell.angle_alpha   90.00
_cell.angle_beta   90.00
_cell.angle_gamma   90.00
#
_symmetry.space_group_name_H-M   'P 1'
#
loop_
_entity.id
_entity.type
_entity.pdbx_description
1 polymer ?
#
loop_
_entity_poly.entity_id
_entity_poly.type
_entity_poly.pdbx_seq_one_letter_code
_entity_poly.pdbx_strand_id
1 'polypeptide(L)'
;FIASEVMFFVACFWAFFDASIFPNEAIQYSRVTFTGGEWPPQGVEVFDPFHLPLLNTVILLTSGTTCTWAHHALIEGNRRSMIWGLIATIALGILFSFVQAYEYSHAKFAFGDGIYSSTFFMATGFHGFHVLVGTIFLIVVLFRALAGHFKPDHHFGFEAAAWYWHFVDVVWLLSLIHI
;
A
#
# COMPACT_ATOMS: atom_id res chain seq x y z
N PHE A 1 -10.81 10.04 -9.84
CA PHE A 1 -10.61 8.67 -9.36
C PHE A 1 -9.61 8.63 -8.19
N ILE A 2 -8.32 9.00 -8.36
CA ILE A 2 -7.31 8.97 -7.28
C ILE A 2 -7.78 9.76 -6.04
N ALA A 3 -8.41 10.92 -6.20
CA ALA A 3 -8.93 11.69 -5.07
C ALA A 3 -10.01 10.93 -4.28
N SER A 4 -10.86 10.14 -4.92
CA SER A 4 -11.85 9.30 -4.24
C SER A 4 -11.18 8.18 -3.45
N GLU A 5 -10.12 7.57 -3.99
CA GLU A 5 -9.35 6.55 -3.30
C GLU A 5 -8.59 7.11 -2.09
N VAL A 6 -8.03 8.32 -2.22
CA VAL A 6 -7.45 9.04 -1.07
C VAL A 6 -8.48 9.22 0.04
N MET A 7 -9.69 9.70 -0.29
CA MET A 7 -10.75 9.90 0.71
C MET A 7 -11.22 8.59 1.35
N PHE A 8 -11.23 7.50 0.60
CA PHE A 8 -11.50 6.17 1.13
C PHE A 8 -10.46 5.76 2.19
N PHE A 9 -9.16 5.93 1.90
CA PHE A 9 -8.11 5.64 2.87
C PHE A 9 -8.12 6.59 4.07
N VAL A 10 -8.47 7.88 3.87
CA VAL A 10 -8.67 8.82 4.98
C VAL A 10 -9.72 8.27 5.96
N ALA A 11 -10.82 7.70 5.48
CA ALA A 11 -11.84 7.10 6.36
C ALA A 11 -11.28 5.89 7.13
N CYS A 12 -10.50 5.02 6.49
CA CYS A 12 -9.87 3.87 7.14
C CYS A 12 -8.87 4.31 8.22
N PHE A 13 -8.00 5.26 7.90
CA PHE A 13 -7.05 5.82 8.86
C PHE A 13 -7.73 6.57 9.99
N TRP A 14 -8.82 7.30 9.69
CA TRP A 14 -9.59 7.97 10.73
C TRP A 14 -10.13 7.00 11.77
N ALA A 15 -10.65 5.86 11.34
CA ALA A 15 -11.12 4.82 12.25
C ALA A 15 -10.00 4.29 13.16
N PHE A 16 -8.78 4.14 12.62
CA PHE A 16 -7.61 3.76 13.41
C PHE A 16 -7.21 4.87 14.38
N PHE A 17 -7.10 6.12 13.93
CA PHE A 17 -6.70 7.25 14.77
C PHE A 17 -7.71 7.54 15.87
N ASP A 18 -8.99 7.47 15.58
CA ASP A 18 -10.03 7.66 16.58
C ASP A 18 -9.87 6.66 17.74
N ALA A 19 -9.56 5.40 17.42
CA ALA A 19 -9.32 4.38 18.43
C ALA A 19 -8.00 4.58 19.19
N SER A 20 -6.93 5.00 18.52
CA SER A 20 -5.58 5.12 19.09
C SER A 20 -5.39 6.37 19.92
N ILE A 21 -5.98 7.52 19.50
CA ILE A 21 -5.82 8.81 20.17
C ILE A 21 -6.82 8.95 21.34
N PHE A 22 -8.01 8.37 21.19
CA PHE A 22 -9.08 8.47 22.19
C PHE A 22 -9.48 7.10 22.76
N PRO A 23 -8.55 6.31 23.34
CA PRO A 23 -8.87 4.98 23.86
C PRO A 23 -9.80 5.02 25.07
N ASN A 24 -9.80 6.11 25.82
CA ASN A 24 -10.54 6.32 27.08
C ASN A 24 -11.80 7.20 26.96
N GLU A 25 -12.35 7.36 25.74
CA GLU A 25 -13.48 8.25 25.57
C GLU A 25 -14.75 7.71 26.26
N ALA A 26 -15.28 8.48 27.21
CA ALA A 26 -16.40 8.07 28.07
C ALA A 26 -17.69 7.73 27.30
N ILE A 27 -17.89 8.31 26.12
CA ILE A 27 -19.05 8.05 25.22
C ILE A 27 -18.95 6.66 24.60
N GLN A 28 -17.74 6.08 24.51
CA GLN A 28 -17.48 4.77 23.89
C GLN A 28 -17.25 3.69 24.96
N TYR A 29 -18.21 3.53 25.86
CA TYR A 29 -18.13 2.57 26.96
C TYR A 29 -17.72 1.14 26.54
N SER A 30 -18.25 0.66 25.43
CA SER A 30 -17.87 -0.66 24.89
C SER A 30 -16.41 -0.72 24.50
N ARG A 31 -15.84 0.33 23.90
CA ARG A 31 -14.43 0.41 23.55
C ARG A 31 -13.57 0.32 24.82
N VAL A 32 -13.86 1.16 25.81
CA VAL A 32 -13.14 1.17 27.10
C VAL A 32 -13.18 -0.19 27.79
N THR A 33 -14.33 -0.86 27.77
CA THR A 33 -14.49 -2.18 28.39
C THR A 33 -13.64 -3.26 27.68
N PHE A 34 -13.54 -3.22 26.34
CA PHE A 34 -12.78 -4.22 25.58
C PHE A 34 -11.28 -3.91 25.46
N THR A 35 -10.87 -2.65 25.48
CA THR A 35 -9.46 -2.25 25.31
C THR A 35 -8.74 -1.98 26.63
N GLY A 36 -9.47 -1.89 27.74
CA GLY A 36 -8.96 -1.41 29.03
C GLY A 36 -8.66 0.08 29.06
N GLY A 37 -9.08 0.84 28.02
CA GLY A 37 -8.83 2.27 27.89
C GLY A 37 -7.38 2.62 27.55
N GLU A 38 -6.61 1.67 27.08
CA GLU A 38 -5.20 1.84 26.67
C GLU A 38 -5.00 1.46 25.19
N TRP A 39 -3.96 2.02 24.57
CA TRP A 39 -3.58 1.70 23.22
C TRP A 39 -2.07 1.40 23.13
N PRO A 40 -1.64 0.28 22.49
CA PRO A 40 -2.50 -0.81 21.98
C PRO A 40 -3.21 -1.58 23.10
N PRO A 41 -4.36 -2.25 22.81
CA PRO A 41 -5.13 -3.00 23.81
C PRO A 41 -4.28 -4.06 24.52
N GLN A 42 -4.55 -4.27 25.81
CA GLN A 42 -3.81 -5.26 26.61
C GLN A 42 -3.96 -6.68 26.03
N GLY A 43 -2.81 -7.37 25.87
CA GLY A 43 -2.78 -8.74 25.34
C GLY A 43 -2.63 -8.86 23.82
N VAL A 44 -2.55 -7.73 23.07
CA VAL A 44 -2.24 -7.74 21.64
C VAL A 44 -0.72 -7.64 21.45
N GLU A 45 -0.12 -8.66 20.85
CA GLU A 45 1.28 -8.60 20.42
C GLU A 45 1.36 -7.84 19.10
N VAL A 46 1.83 -6.60 19.16
CA VAL A 46 2.02 -5.70 18.01
C VAL A 46 3.18 -6.22 17.16
N PHE A 47 3.09 -6.06 15.83
CA PHE A 47 4.21 -6.36 14.94
C PHE A 47 5.41 -5.45 15.23
N ASP A 48 6.62 -6.01 15.12
CA ASP A 48 7.83 -5.20 15.16
C ASP A 48 8.02 -4.50 13.80
N PRO A 49 7.88 -3.17 13.74
CA PRO A 49 7.96 -2.42 12.48
C PRO A 49 9.33 -2.51 11.79
N PHE A 50 10.40 -2.88 12.53
CA PHE A 50 11.77 -2.96 12.01
C PHE A 50 12.12 -4.29 11.33
N HIS A 51 11.22 -5.27 11.30
CA HIS A 51 11.42 -6.54 10.62
C HIS A 51 10.78 -6.57 9.22
N LEU A 52 9.76 -7.40 9.03
CA LEU A 52 9.10 -7.59 7.72
C LEU A 52 8.45 -6.31 7.17
N PRO A 53 7.79 -5.45 7.98
CA PRO A 53 7.19 -4.24 7.46
C PRO A 53 8.20 -3.26 6.87
N LEU A 54 9.39 -3.12 7.50
CA LEU A 54 10.45 -2.28 6.95
C LEU A 54 10.98 -2.83 5.61
N LEU A 55 11.19 -4.15 5.52
CA LEU A 55 11.59 -4.78 4.26
C LEU A 55 10.57 -4.52 3.15
N ASN A 56 9.29 -4.71 3.44
CA ASN A 56 8.19 -4.43 2.52
C ASN A 56 8.20 -2.97 2.05
N THR A 57 8.47 -2.05 2.95
CA THR A 57 8.58 -0.62 2.63
C THR A 57 9.73 -0.35 1.66
N VAL A 58 10.91 -0.92 1.90
CA VAL A 58 12.06 -0.76 1.00
C VAL A 58 11.75 -1.33 -0.38
N ILE A 59 11.10 -2.49 -0.46
CA ILE A 59 10.68 -3.11 -1.73
C ILE A 59 9.74 -2.16 -2.49
N LEU A 60 8.72 -1.64 -1.83
CA LEU A 60 7.69 -0.82 -2.47
C LEU A 60 8.27 0.54 -2.91
N LEU A 61 9.04 1.22 -2.07
CA LEU A 61 9.72 2.48 -2.43
C LEU A 61 10.72 2.29 -3.58
N THR A 62 11.44 1.17 -3.59
CA THR A 62 12.32 0.83 -4.71
C THR A 62 11.51 0.66 -5.99
N SER A 63 10.33 0.04 -5.90
CA SER A 63 9.44 -0.11 -7.06
C SER A 63 8.94 1.25 -7.58
N GLY A 64 8.66 2.21 -6.69
CA GLY A 64 8.32 3.58 -7.08
C GLY A 64 9.46 4.27 -7.84
N THR A 65 10.71 4.10 -7.39
CA THR A 65 11.86 4.67 -8.12
C THR A 65 12.06 4.03 -9.49
N THR A 66 11.86 2.71 -9.63
CA THR A 66 11.94 2.03 -10.94
C THR A 66 10.80 2.42 -11.87
N CYS A 67 9.59 2.70 -11.33
CA CYS A 67 8.46 3.24 -12.09
C CYS A 67 8.77 4.64 -12.64
N THR A 68 9.33 5.52 -11.81
CA THR A 68 9.78 6.85 -12.22
C THR A 68 10.88 6.78 -13.28
N TRP A 69 11.84 5.88 -13.12
CA TRP A 69 12.86 5.65 -14.14
C TRP A 69 12.25 5.20 -15.48
N ALA A 70 11.30 4.28 -15.45
CA ALA A 70 10.59 3.84 -16.65
C ALA A 70 9.85 5.00 -17.35
N HIS A 71 9.24 5.90 -16.57
CA HIS A 71 8.55 7.08 -17.11
C HIS A 71 9.52 8.06 -17.77
N HIS A 72 10.64 8.37 -17.15
CA HIS A 72 11.66 9.23 -17.76
C HIS A 72 12.24 8.62 -19.04
N ALA A 73 12.52 7.32 -19.05
CA ALA A 73 12.97 6.60 -20.22
C ALA A 73 11.95 6.65 -21.39
N LEU A 74 10.66 6.68 -21.09
CA LEU A 74 9.61 6.87 -22.10
C LEU A 74 9.68 8.27 -22.72
N ILE A 75 9.83 9.32 -21.90
CA ILE A 75 9.94 10.71 -22.35
C ILE A 75 11.17 10.90 -23.23
N GLU A 76 12.30 10.29 -22.86
CA GLU A 76 13.54 10.28 -23.63
C GLU A 76 13.47 9.44 -24.91
N GLY A 77 12.39 8.69 -25.14
CA GLY A 77 12.25 7.77 -26.26
C GLY A 77 13.07 6.47 -26.15
N ASN A 78 13.65 6.20 -24.99
CA ASN A 78 14.44 4.98 -24.75
C ASN A 78 13.53 3.81 -24.35
N ARG A 79 12.95 3.17 -25.38
CA ARG A 79 12.02 2.06 -25.21
C ARG A 79 12.58 0.89 -24.42
N ARG A 80 13.87 0.57 -24.56
CA ARG A 80 14.49 -0.56 -23.87
C ARG A 80 14.54 -0.33 -22.36
N SER A 81 14.99 0.83 -21.92
CA SER A 81 15.06 1.20 -20.52
C SER A 81 13.66 1.30 -19.90
N MET A 82 12.67 1.83 -20.63
CA MET A 82 11.27 1.87 -20.20
C MET A 82 10.74 0.46 -19.91
N ILE A 83 10.95 -0.52 -20.80
CA ILE A 83 10.47 -1.89 -20.62
C ILE A 83 11.15 -2.55 -19.43
N TRP A 84 12.46 -2.39 -19.25
CA TRP A 84 13.16 -2.96 -18.09
C TRP A 84 12.74 -2.32 -16.78
N GLY A 85 12.53 -1.01 -16.76
CA GLY A 85 11.98 -0.31 -15.59
C GLY A 85 10.59 -0.82 -15.20
N LEU A 86 9.68 -1.01 -16.17
CA LEU A 86 8.35 -1.58 -15.92
C LEU A 86 8.41 -3.03 -15.39
N ILE A 87 9.27 -3.87 -15.99
CA ILE A 87 9.45 -5.25 -15.52
C ILE A 87 9.96 -5.26 -14.07
N ALA A 88 10.95 -4.43 -13.74
CA ALA A 88 11.47 -4.32 -12.39
C ALA A 88 10.38 -3.87 -11.40
N THR A 89 9.58 -2.86 -11.76
CA THR A 89 8.48 -2.36 -10.93
C THR A 89 7.44 -3.45 -10.67
N ILE A 90 7.02 -4.18 -11.71
CA ILE A 90 6.04 -5.27 -11.59
C ILE A 90 6.60 -6.40 -10.71
N ALA A 91 7.85 -6.80 -10.92
CA ALA A 91 8.49 -7.84 -10.12
C ALA A 91 8.55 -7.48 -8.63
N LEU A 92 8.90 -6.23 -8.32
CA LEU A 92 8.92 -5.72 -6.94
C LEU A 92 7.51 -5.63 -6.34
N GLY A 93 6.49 -5.22 -7.10
CA GLY A 93 5.09 -5.21 -6.66
C GLY A 93 4.55 -6.61 -6.34
N ILE A 94 4.90 -7.59 -7.16
CA ILE A 94 4.58 -9.01 -6.93
C ILE A 94 5.30 -9.51 -5.67
N LEU A 95 6.60 -9.21 -5.52
CA LEU A 95 7.38 -9.58 -4.35
C LEU A 95 6.80 -9.00 -3.06
N PHE A 96 6.42 -7.71 -3.08
CA PHE A 96 5.71 -7.06 -1.97
C PHE A 96 4.46 -7.85 -1.55
N SER A 97 3.62 -8.23 -2.54
CA SER A 97 2.38 -8.95 -2.29
C SER A 97 2.64 -10.33 -1.65
N PHE A 98 3.70 -11.03 -2.05
CA PHE A 98 4.08 -12.29 -1.44
C PHE A 98 4.59 -12.13 0.00
N VAL A 99 5.43 -11.12 0.27
CA VAL A 99 5.92 -10.86 1.62
C VAL A 99 4.77 -10.44 2.54
N GLN A 100 3.83 -9.64 2.05
CA GLN A 100 2.64 -9.25 2.81
C GLN A 100 1.73 -10.45 3.13
N ALA A 101 1.52 -11.35 2.17
CA ALA A 101 0.75 -12.57 2.41
C ALA A 101 1.45 -13.50 3.42
N TYR A 102 2.76 -13.59 3.35
CA TYR A 102 3.57 -14.33 4.32
C TYR A 102 3.43 -13.72 5.72
N GLU A 103 3.52 -12.41 5.87
CA GLU A 103 3.34 -11.70 7.14
C GLU A 103 1.96 -11.97 7.75
N TYR A 104 0.90 -11.91 6.95
CA TYR A 104 -0.46 -12.22 7.39
C TYR A 104 -0.62 -13.67 7.87
N SER A 105 0.06 -14.62 7.22
CA SER A 105 0.01 -16.03 7.63
C SER A 105 0.68 -16.30 8.99
N HIS A 106 1.54 -15.40 9.45
CA HIS A 106 2.27 -15.48 10.72
C HIS A 106 1.76 -14.47 11.76
N ALA A 107 0.70 -13.73 11.45
CA ALA A 107 0.06 -12.83 12.40
C ALA A 107 -0.48 -13.61 13.61
N LYS A 108 -0.21 -13.09 14.82
CA LYS A 108 -0.67 -13.70 16.07
C LYS A 108 -2.10 -13.31 16.45
N PHE A 109 -2.74 -12.47 15.66
CA PHE A 109 -4.13 -12.03 15.82
C PHE A 109 -4.90 -12.20 14.51
N ALA A 110 -6.19 -12.48 14.62
CA ALA A 110 -7.08 -12.63 13.48
C ALA A 110 -7.95 -11.38 13.26
N PHE A 111 -8.48 -11.24 12.04
CA PHE A 111 -9.49 -10.21 11.76
C PHE A 111 -10.70 -10.42 12.68
N GLY A 112 -11.07 -9.37 13.42
CA GLY A 112 -12.22 -9.42 14.34
C GLY A 112 -11.86 -9.70 15.80
N ASP A 113 -10.59 -9.97 16.15
CA ASP A 113 -10.16 -10.18 17.55
C ASP A 113 -10.19 -8.90 18.40
N GLY A 114 -10.45 -7.75 17.79
CA GLY A 114 -10.56 -6.48 18.48
C GLY A 114 -10.52 -5.29 17.52
N ILE A 115 -10.57 -4.09 18.08
CA ILE A 115 -10.55 -2.86 17.29
C ILE A 115 -9.18 -2.66 16.61
N TYR A 116 -8.09 -3.02 17.28
CA TYR A 116 -6.73 -2.94 16.72
C TYR A 116 -6.59 -3.85 15.49
N SER A 117 -6.87 -5.16 15.66
CA SER A 117 -6.76 -6.13 14.58
C SER A 117 -7.69 -5.79 13.41
N SER A 118 -8.92 -5.38 13.69
CA SER A 118 -9.90 -5.03 12.65
C SER A 118 -9.46 -3.80 11.84
N THR A 119 -9.02 -2.74 12.49
CA THR A 119 -8.57 -1.52 11.81
C THR A 119 -7.24 -1.74 11.08
N PHE A 120 -6.32 -2.53 11.64
CA PHE A 120 -5.08 -2.93 11.00
C PHE A 120 -5.34 -3.71 9.71
N PHE A 121 -6.08 -4.82 9.77
CA PHE A 121 -6.35 -5.63 8.59
C PHE A 121 -7.22 -4.90 7.55
N MET A 122 -8.09 -3.99 7.99
CA MET A 122 -8.87 -3.16 7.07
C MET A 122 -7.94 -2.23 6.28
N ALA A 123 -7.10 -1.45 6.94
CA ALA A 123 -6.21 -0.50 6.27
C ALA A 123 -5.17 -1.22 5.39
N THR A 124 -4.45 -2.20 5.93
CA THR A 124 -3.39 -2.93 5.20
C THR A 124 -3.96 -3.88 4.15
N GLY A 125 -5.13 -4.48 4.38
CA GLY A 125 -5.79 -5.36 3.42
C GLY A 125 -6.34 -4.61 2.21
N PHE A 126 -6.98 -3.45 2.41
CA PHE A 126 -7.37 -2.59 1.30
C PHE A 126 -6.16 -2.04 0.54
N HIS A 127 -5.09 -1.71 1.26
CA HIS A 127 -3.84 -1.34 0.60
C HIS A 127 -3.32 -2.48 -0.28
N GLY A 128 -3.24 -3.70 0.24
CA GLY A 128 -2.81 -4.87 -0.53
C GLY A 128 -3.68 -5.13 -1.77
N PHE A 129 -4.99 -4.91 -1.67
CA PHE A 129 -5.89 -4.96 -2.83
C PHE A 129 -5.51 -3.90 -3.88
N HIS A 130 -5.21 -2.66 -3.46
CA HIS A 130 -4.80 -1.59 -4.38
C HIS A 130 -3.42 -1.85 -5.01
N VAL A 131 -2.49 -2.48 -4.28
CA VAL A 131 -1.21 -2.96 -4.84
C VAL A 131 -1.45 -3.97 -5.96
N LEU A 132 -2.36 -4.91 -5.76
CA LEU A 132 -2.71 -5.93 -6.76
C LEU A 132 -3.33 -5.29 -8.01
N VAL A 133 -4.29 -4.38 -7.84
CA VAL A 133 -4.89 -3.62 -8.95
C VAL A 133 -3.84 -2.78 -9.68
N GLY A 134 -2.97 -2.08 -8.95
CA GLY A 134 -1.88 -1.29 -9.53
C GLY A 134 -0.89 -2.16 -10.31
N THR A 135 -0.56 -3.34 -9.80
CA THR A 135 0.28 -4.31 -10.51
C THR A 135 -0.36 -4.76 -11.83
N ILE A 136 -1.68 -5.01 -11.82
CA ILE A 136 -2.43 -5.35 -13.06
C ILE A 136 -2.38 -4.17 -14.05
N PHE A 137 -2.55 -2.93 -13.59
CA PHE A 137 -2.42 -1.75 -14.46
C PHE A 137 -1.04 -1.66 -15.09
N LEU A 138 0.03 -1.87 -14.32
CA LEU A 138 1.40 -1.87 -14.84
C LEU A 138 1.66 -3.00 -15.83
N ILE A 139 1.07 -4.19 -15.61
CA ILE A 139 1.14 -5.31 -16.58
C ILE A 139 0.46 -4.92 -17.89
N VAL A 140 -0.72 -4.32 -17.85
CA VAL A 140 -1.42 -3.83 -19.07
C VAL A 140 -0.59 -2.76 -19.78
N VAL A 141 0.02 -1.84 -19.02
CA VAL A 141 0.94 -0.82 -19.56
C VAL A 141 2.15 -1.48 -20.21
N LEU A 142 2.74 -2.50 -19.60
CA LEU A 142 3.86 -3.26 -20.17
C LEU A 142 3.49 -3.91 -21.51
N PHE A 143 2.34 -4.55 -21.62
CA PHE A 143 1.88 -5.14 -22.90
C PHE A 143 1.68 -4.06 -23.96
N ARG A 144 1.11 -2.91 -23.61
CA ARG A 144 0.97 -1.77 -24.51
C ARG A 144 2.31 -1.18 -24.93
N ALA A 145 3.28 -1.13 -24.03
CA ALA A 145 4.65 -0.70 -24.31
C ALA A 145 5.35 -1.66 -25.28
N LEU A 146 5.18 -2.99 -25.07
CA LEU A 146 5.68 -4.01 -25.98
C LEU A 146 5.04 -3.96 -27.37
N ALA A 147 3.76 -3.59 -27.46
CA ALA A 147 3.06 -3.35 -28.72
C ALA A 147 3.42 -2.02 -29.40
N GLY A 148 4.21 -1.15 -28.73
CA GLY A 148 4.63 0.14 -29.29
C GLY A 148 3.55 1.22 -29.31
N HIS A 149 2.53 1.10 -28.44
CA HIS A 149 1.43 2.06 -28.40
C HIS A 149 1.79 3.40 -27.75
N PHE A 150 2.89 3.46 -26.98
CA PHE A 150 3.30 4.70 -26.32
C PHE A 150 4.32 5.45 -27.15
N LYS A 151 4.10 6.76 -27.24
CA LYS A 151 5.01 7.74 -27.86
C LYS A 151 5.35 8.80 -26.81
N PRO A 152 6.50 9.48 -26.93
CA PRO A 152 6.87 10.57 -26.03
C PRO A 152 5.79 11.64 -25.86
N ASP A 153 5.02 11.91 -26.91
CA ASP A 153 3.96 12.94 -26.93
C ASP A 153 2.58 12.40 -26.53
N HIS A 154 2.38 11.06 -26.49
CA HIS A 154 1.09 10.43 -26.22
C HIS A 154 1.24 9.21 -25.31
N HIS A 155 1.30 9.45 -23.99
CA HIS A 155 1.52 8.41 -23.00
C HIS A 155 0.65 8.54 -21.73
N PHE A 156 -0.48 9.22 -21.81
CA PHE A 156 -1.39 9.45 -20.68
C PHE A 156 -1.74 8.17 -19.91
N GLY A 157 -1.93 7.03 -20.60
CA GLY A 157 -2.23 5.76 -19.95
C GLY A 157 -1.07 5.24 -19.08
N PHE A 158 0.18 5.57 -19.42
CA PHE A 158 1.35 5.28 -18.59
C PHE A 158 1.39 6.20 -17.37
N GLU A 159 1.17 7.51 -17.59
CA GLU A 159 1.12 8.49 -16.49
C GLU A 159 0.05 8.14 -15.47
N ALA A 160 -1.16 7.79 -15.92
CA ALA A 160 -2.25 7.40 -15.04
C ALA A 160 -1.89 6.18 -14.17
N ALA A 161 -1.22 5.17 -14.74
CA ALA A 161 -0.75 4.02 -14.00
C ALA A 161 0.38 4.36 -13.01
N ALA A 162 1.32 5.23 -13.41
CA ALA A 162 2.39 5.70 -12.53
C ALA A 162 1.84 6.52 -11.35
N TRP A 163 0.89 7.41 -11.59
CA TRP A 163 0.21 8.17 -10.54
C TRP A 163 -0.51 7.26 -9.55
N TYR A 164 -1.19 6.23 -10.05
CA TYR A 164 -1.85 5.25 -9.20
C TYR A 164 -0.83 4.48 -8.36
N TRP A 165 0.30 4.06 -8.95
CA TRP A 165 1.35 3.34 -8.25
C TRP A 165 1.97 4.17 -7.13
N HIS A 166 2.31 5.44 -7.41
CA HIS A 166 2.83 6.35 -6.38
C HIS A 166 1.81 6.69 -5.28
N PHE A 167 0.53 6.75 -5.62
CA PHE A 167 -0.53 6.85 -4.61
C PHE A 167 -0.49 5.66 -3.64
N VAL A 168 -0.36 4.45 -4.16
CA VAL A 168 -0.23 3.23 -3.34
C VAL A 168 1.02 3.27 -2.45
N ASP A 169 2.16 3.74 -2.96
CA ASP A 169 3.39 3.94 -2.19
C ASP A 169 3.18 4.88 -0.99
N VAL A 170 2.52 6.01 -1.21
CA VAL A 170 2.24 7.01 -0.16
C VAL A 170 1.30 6.45 0.91
N VAL A 171 0.26 5.74 0.51
CA VAL A 171 -0.68 5.10 1.45
C VAL A 171 0.04 4.08 2.33
N TRP A 172 0.99 3.31 1.77
CA TRP A 172 1.78 2.37 2.55
C TRP A 172 2.66 3.05 3.59
N LEU A 173 3.34 4.13 3.24
CA LEU A 173 4.14 4.91 4.18
C LEU A 173 3.30 5.45 5.34
N LEU A 174 2.10 5.95 5.05
CA LEU A 174 1.17 6.39 6.10
C LEU A 174 0.73 5.22 6.99
N SER A 175 0.50 4.05 6.41
CA SER A 175 0.15 2.85 7.17
C SER A 175 1.28 2.42 8.11
N LEU A 176 2.52 2.38 7.62
CA LEU A 176 3.69 1.95 8.40
C LEU A 176 3.99 2.88 9.59
N ILE A 177 3.84 4.20 9.42
CA ILE A 177 4.11 5.17 10.50
C ILE A 177 3.16 4.96 11.70
N HIS A 178 2.02 4.30 11.50
CA HIS A 178 0.95 4.18 12.49
C HIS A 178 0.74 2.74 13.01
N ILE A 179 1.50 1.78 12.51
CA ILE A 179 1.56 0.40 12.98
C ILE A 179 2.66 0.26 14.04
#